data_4464bf98f27fc681114849e5d42c517c
#
_entry.id   4464bf98f27fc681114849e5d42c517c
#
_cell.length_a   1.000
_cell.length_b   1.000
_cell.length_c   1.000
_cell.angle_alpha   90.00
_cell.angle_beta   90.00
_cell.angle_gamma   90.00
#
_symmetry.space_group_name_H-M   'P 1'
#
loop_
_entity.id
_entity.type
_entity.pdbx_description
1 polymer ?
#
loop_
_entity_poly.entity_id
_entity_poly.type
_entity_poly.pdbx_seq_one_letter_code
_entity_poly.pdbx_strand_id
1 'polypeptide(L)'
;MHRKILASLFAAAALGSCAHQPVVAANADMAWSLRPTAGETTLRFETPRGDAALLSLSCEPHSGDVDITLHAAPARMSLVALSSDGQRSRYIMEAGLGPADEPILSGVTKASDPVLQRFAETGDLMVFASGHGQMLPLAQEKAAKFMASCRR
;
A
#
# COMPACT_ATOMS: atom_id res chain seq x y z
N MET A 1 -44.29 9.38 -57.50
CA MET A 1 -43.18 9.99 -56.68
C MET A 1 -43.15 9.31 -55.32
N HIS A 2 -42.23 8.31 -55.13
CA HIS A 2 -42.10 7.54 -53.89
C HIS A 2 -40.78 7.93 -53.23
N ARG A 3 -40.84 8.67 -52.11
CA ARG A 3 -39.70 8.97 -51.26
C ARG A 3 -39.50 7.81 -50.28
N LYS A 4 -38.42 7.05 -50.46
CA LYS A 4 -37.95 6.05 -49.52
C LYS A 4 -37.11 6.76 -48.43
N ILE A 5 -37.60 6.70 -47.21
CA ILE A 5 -36.86 7.18 -46.03
C ILE A 5 -35.99 6.01 -45.52
N LEU A 6 -34.68 6.14 -45.64
CA LEU A 6 -33.72 5.20 -45.03
C LEU A 6 -33.53 5.62 -43.57
N ALA A 7 -33.98 4.78 -42.66
CA ALA A 7 -33.69 4.89 -41.24
C ALA A 7 -32.32 4.25 -40.93
N SER A 8 -31.34 5.07 -40.66
CA SER A 8 -30.01 4.60 -40.18
C SER A 8 -30.08 4.27 -38.69
N LEU A 9 -29.97 2.98 -38.36
CA LEU A 9 -29.76 2.53 -36.98
C LEU A 9 -28.29 2.81 -36.59
N PHE A 10 -28.07 3.76 -35.71
CA PHE A 10 -26.79 3.91 -34.98
C PHE A 10 -26.78 2.90 -33.85
N ALA A 11 -26.00 1.84 -33.97
CA ALA A 11 -25.67 0.94 -32.89
C ALA A 11 -24.56 1.63 -32.04
N ALA A 12 -24.92 2.16 -30.88
CA ALA A 12 -23.97 2.65 -29.91
C ALA A 12 -23.30 1.47 -29.21
N ALA A 13 -22.06 1.16 -29.58
CA ALA A 13 -21.21 0.23 -28.88
C ALA A 13 -20.81 0.86 -27.52
N ALA A 14 -21.43 0.41 -26.43
CA ALA A 14 -21.01 0.72 -25.08
C ALA A 14 -19.68 -0.02 -24.82
N LEU A 15 -18.56 0.67 -24.99
CA LEU A 15 -17.26 0.23 -24.52
C LEU A 15 -17.30 0.28 -22.99
N GLY A 16 -17.52 -0.91 -22.38
CA GLY A 16 -17.35 -1.09 -20.95
C GLY A 16 -15.91 -0.79 -20.56
N SER A 17 -15.65 0.42 -20.09
CA SER A 17 -14.41 0.76 -19.42
C SER A 17 -14.31 -0.10 -18.17
N CYS A 18 -13.44 -1.12 -18.18
CA CYS A 18 -12.95 -1.72 -16.96
C CYS A 18 -12.25 -0.61 -16.17
N ALA A 19 -13.00 0.04 -15.28
CA ALA A 19 -12.42 1.00 -14.34
C ALA A 19 -11.48 0.21 -13.42
N HIS A 20 -10.20 0.18 -13.76
CA HIS A 20 -9.16 -0.16 -12.80
C HIS A 20 -9.23 0.91 -11.72
N GLN A 21 -9.75 0.53 -10.54
CA GLN A 21 -9.69 1.41 -9.39
C GLN A 21 -8.21 1.64 -9.08
N PRO A 22 -7.76 2.89 -9.05
CA PRO A 22 -6.36 3.17 -8.75
C PRO A 22 -6.06 2.72 -7.32
N VAL A 23 -4.93 2.04 -7.13
CA VAL A 23 -4.23 2.03 -5.84
C VAL A 23 -4.22 3.48 -5.36
N VAL A 24 -4.56 3.72 -4.08
CA VAL A 24 -4.57 5.08 -3.51
C VAL A 24 -3.26 5.75 -3.91
N ALA A 25 -3.32 6.70 -4.84
CA ALA A 25 -2.13 7.41 -5.27
C ALA A 25 -1.59 8.17 -4.06
N ALA A 26 -0.27 8.10 -3.81
CA ALA A 26 0.32 8.94 -2.78
C ALA A 26 -0.02 10.39 -3.09
N ASN A 27 -0.70 11.02 -2.15
CA ASN A 27 -0.97 12.44 -2.22
C ASN A 27 0.34 13.19 -1.91
N ALA A 28 0.59 14.33 -2.57
CA ALA A 28 1.77 15.16 -2.35
C ALA A 28 1.95 15.60 -0.88
N ASP A 29 0.85 15.58 -0.10
CA ASP A 29 0.85 15.96 1.31
C ASP A 29 1.14 14.80 2.28
N MET A 30 1.26 13.55 1.77
CA MET A 30 1.55 12.40 2.63
C MET A 30 3.00 12.41 3.11
N ALA A 31 3.20 11.99 4.36
CA ALA A 31 4.50 11.89 4.99
C ALA A 31 4.58 10.69 5.94
N TRP A 32 5.79 10.25 6.24
CA TRP A 32 6.01 9.22 7.24
C TRP A 32 5.75 9.76 8.66
N SER A 33 5.00 9.03 9.45
CA SER A 33 4.80 9.22 10.88
C SER A 33 5.21 7.98 11.65
N LEU A 34 5.89 8.14 12.78
CA LEU A 34 6.25 7.05 13.70
C LEU A 34 5.49 7.25 15.01
N ARG A 35 4.75 6.23 15.43
CA ARG A 35 3.89 6.27 16.62
C ARG A 35 4.21 5.08 17.53
N PRO A 36 5.13 5.25 18.47
CA PRO A 36 5.39 4.23 19.49
C PRO A 36 4.34 4.34 20.60
N THR A 37 3.80 3.19 21.02
CA THR A 37 2.97 3.01 22.20
C THR A 37 3.57 1.92 23.10
N ALA A 38 2.98 1.66 24.25
CA ALA A 38 3.46 0.61 25.15
C ALA A 38 3.30 -0.82 24.56
N GLY A 39 2.31 -1.03 23.68
CA GLY A 39 2.00 -2.34 23.11
C GLY A 39 2.30 -2.46 21.62
N GLU A 40 2.50 -1.35 20.91
CA GLU A 40 2.67 -1.37 19.46
C GLU A 40 3.52 -0.19 19.01
N THR A 41 4.40 -0.42 18.05
CA THR A 41 5.07 0.64 17.30
C THR A 41 4.56 0.60 15.86
N THR A 42 4.07 1.74 15.37
CA THR A 42 3.53 1.85 14.01
C THR A 42 4.29 2.92 13.23
N LEU A 43 4.71 2.57 12.01
CA LEU A 43 5.27 3.48 11.01
C LEU A 43 4.27 3.58 9.85
N ARG A 44 3.74 4.79 9.61
CA ARG A 44 2.70 5.01 8.58
C ARG A 44 3.14 6.05 7.57
N PHE A 45 2.82 5.78 6.31
CA PHE A 45 2.84 6.79 5.26
C PHE A 45 1.41 7.30 5.06
N GLU A 46 1.14 8.50 5.57
CA GLU A 46 -0.21 9.02 5.75
C GLU A 46 -0.30 10.54 5.54
N THR A 47 -1.53 11.04 5.39
CA THR A 47 -1.82 12.47 5.39
C THR A 47 -1.48 13.11 6.73
N PRO A 48 -1.22 14.45 6.79
CA PRO A 48 -0.91 15.14 8.04
C PRO A 48 -1.97 15.01 9.13
N ARG A 49 -3.24 14.78 8.74
CA ARG A 49 -4.34 14.56 9.69
C ARG A 49 -4.46 13.11 10.14
N GLY A 50 -3.78 12.17 9.44
CA GLY A 50 -3.88 10.74 9.71
C GLY A 50 -5.21 10.10 9.28
N ASP A 51 -6.03 10.83 8.53
CA ASP A 51 -7.33 10.38 8.03
C ASP A 51 -7.23 9.46 6.80
N ALA A 52 -6.10 9.46 6.11
CA ALA A 52 -5.80 8.54 5.04
C ALA A 52 -4.35 8.06 5.12
N ALA A 53 -4.14 6.78 4.89
CA ALA A 53 -2.82 6.18 4.79
C ALA A 53 -2.70 5.39 3.49
N LEU A 54 -1.50 5.25 2.96
CA LEU A 54 -1.20 4.34 1.85
C LEU A 54 -0.62 3.02 2.39
N LEU A 55 0.35 3.11 3.29
CA LEU A 55 1.05 1.99 3.87
C LEU A 55 1.20 2.17 5.38
N SER A 56 0.96 1.10 6.12
CA SER A 56 1.28 1.00 7.54
C SER A 56 2.15 -0.23 7.79
N LEU A 57 3.18 -0.06 8.57
CA LEU A 57 3.99 -1.13 9.13
C LEU A 57 3.81 -1.06 10.64
N SER A 58 3.46 -2.17 11.29
CA SER A 58 3.33 -2.20 12.75
C SER A 58 3.96 -3.44 13.36
N CYS A 59 4.35 -3.37 14.60
CA CYS A 59 4.88 -4.49 15.35
C CYS A 59 4.62 -4.32 16.86
N GLU A 60 4.43 -5.43 17.54
CA GLU A 60 4.63 -5.48 18.98
C GLU A 60 6.14 -5.34 19.26
N PRO A 61 6.57 -4.48 20.20
CA PRO A 61 7.98 -4.31 20.51
C PRO A 61 8.68 -5.63 20.82
N HIS A 62 9.82 -5.84 20.19
CA HIS A 62 10.66 -7.05 20.32
C HIS A 62 9.99 -8.37 19.91
N SER A 63 8.87 -8.34 19.19
CA SER A 63 8.21 -9.58 18.71
C SER A 63 9.03 -10.29 17.62
N GLY A 64 9.73 -9.54 16.80
CA GLY A 64 10.39 -10.03 15.61
C GLY A 64 9.46 -10.19 14.41
N ASP A 65 8.18 -9.87 14.55
CA ASP A 65 7.19 -9.87 13.49
C ASP A 65 6.80 -8.44 13.10
N VAL A 66 6.46 -8.24 11.83
CA VAL A 66 6.00 -6.96 11.28
C VAL A 66 4.75 -7.19 10.46
N ASP A 67 3.68 -6.53 10.86
CA ASP A 67 2.45 -6.45 10.09
C ASP A 67 2.57 -5.39 9.01
N ILE A 68 2.18 -5.75 7.79
CA ILE A 68 2.14 -4.84 6.64
C ILE A 68 0.68 -4.61 6.28
N THR A 69 0.23 -3.36 6.27
CA THR A 69 -1.11 -2.99 5.83
C THR A 69 -1.01 -2.01 4.68
N LEU A 70 -1.59 -2.37 3.54
CA LEU A 70 -1.75 -1.50 2.39
C LEU A 70 -3.21 -1.04 2.33
N HIS A 71 -3.43 0.27 2.38
CA HIS A 71 -4.75 0.88 2.26
C HIS A 71 -5.07 1.05 0.77
N ALA A 72 -5.74 0.06 0.19
CA ALA A 72 -6.02 -0.02 -1.24
C ALA A 72 -7.40 -0.63 -1.47
N ALA A 73 -7.96 -0.38 -2.65
CA ALA A 73 -9.16 -1.05 -3.09
C ALA A 73 -8.91 -2.57 -3.25
N PRO A 74 -9.76 -3.44 -2.71
CA PRO A 74 -9.44 -4.83 -2.49
C PRO A 74 -9.53 -5.69 -3.76
N ALA A 75 -8.48 -6.48 -3.99
CA ALA A 75 -8.64 -7.82 -4.53
C ALA A 75 -8.81 -8.79 -3.33
N ARG A 76 -9.45 -9.93 -3.49
CA ARG A 76 -9.64 -10.92 -2.39
C ARG A 76 -8.32 -11.42 -1.80
N MET A 77 -7.30 -11.54 -2.63
CA MET A 77 -5.91 -11.74 -2.26
C MET A 77 -5.06 -10.97 -3.26
N SER A 78 -4.01 -10.34 -2.83
CA SER A 78 -3.13 -9.58 -3.71
C SER A 78 -1.67 -9.93 -3.41
N LEU A 79 -0.90 -10.08 -4.48
CA LEU A 79 0.55 -10.14 -4.37
C LEU A 79 1.07 -8.71 -4.31
N VAL A 80 1.60 -8.34 -3.17
CA VAL A 80 2.28 -7.05 -2.95
C VAL A 80 3.77 -7.32 -2.86
N ALA A 81 4.58 -6.46 -3.46
CA ALA A 81 6.01 -6.48 -3.26
C ALA A 81 6.48 -5.15 -2.67
N LEU A 82 7.43 -5.24 -1.77
CA LEU A 82 8.23 -4.10 -1.31
C LEU A 82 9.62 -4.22 -1.91
N SER A 83 10.23 -3.08 -2.21
CA SER A 83 11.61 -2.99 -2.66
C SER A 83 12.31 -1.81 -2.00
N SER A 84 13.56 -2.03 -1.58
CA SER A 84 14.44 -1.01 -1.01
C SER A 84 15.86 -1.26 -1.52
N ASP A 85 16.46 -0.27 -2.15
CA ASP A 85 17.85 -0.29 -2.66
C ASP A 85 18.25 -1.64 -3.30
N GLY A 86 17.45 -2.10 -4.28
CA GLY A 86 17.71 -3.32 -5.03
C GLY A 86 17.27 -4.63 -4.34
N GLN A 87 16.98 -4.63 -3.05
CA GLN A 87 16.33 -5.76 -2.39
C GLN A 87 14.83 -5.76 -2.67
N ARG A 88 14.23 -6.94 -2.83
CA ARG A 88 12.80 -7.10 -3.09
C ARG A 88 12.23 -8.33 -2.40
N SER A 89 11.16 -8.13 -1.67
CA SER A 89 10.35 -9.21 -1.07
C SER A 89 8.91 -9.15 -1.58
N ARG A 90 8.27 -10.33 -1.62
CA ARG A 90 6.88 -10.48 -2.07
C ARG A 90 6.06 -11.07 -0.95
N TYR A 91 4.87 -10.52 -0.77
CA TYR A 91 3.94 -10.91 0.29
C TYR A 91 2.59 -11.27 -0.31
N ILE A 92 2.02 -12.38 0.14
CA ILE A 92 0.62 -12.70 -0.11
C ILE A 92 -0.18 -11.93 0.93
N MET A 93 -1.02 -10.99 0.46
CA MET A 93 -1.81 -10.13 1.31
C MET A 93 -3.27 -10.57 1.28
N GLU A 94 -3.92 -10.55 2.42
CA GLU A 94 -5.33 -10.86 2.56
C GLU A 94 -6.16 -9.57 2.59
N ALA A 95 -7.30 -9.60 1.90
CA ALA A 95 -8.24 -8.50 1.91
C ALA A 95 -9.05 -8.48 3.21
N GLY A 96 -9.21 -7.32 3.79
CA GLY A 96 -9.97 -7.09 5.01
C GLY A 96 -10.56 -5.69 5.06
N LEU A 97 -11.08 -5.35 6.24
CA LEU A 97 -11.54 -4.00 6.56
C LEU A 97 -10.67 -3.44 7.68
N GLY A 98 -10.27 -2.19 7.52
CA GLY A 98 -9.59 -1.42 8.55
C GLY A 98 -10.55 -0.90 9.63
N PRO A 99 -10.03 -0.17 10.64
CA PRO A 99 -10.82 0.30 11.78
C PRO A 99 -11.99 1.24 11.43
N ALA A 100 -11.93 1.93 10.29
CA ALA A 100 -12.98 2.81 9.78
C ALA A 100 -13.78 2.18 8.62
N ASP A 101 -13.84 0.83 8.57
CA ASP A 101 -14.45 0.04 7.50
C ASP A 101 -13.85 0.30 6.10
N GLU A 102 -12.66 0.89 6.03
CA GLU A 102 -11.93 1.06 4.78
C GLU A 102 -11.34 -0.26 4.29
N PRO A 103 -11.34 -0.52 2.98
CA PRO A 103 -10.73 -1.72 2.42
C PRO A 103 -9.21 -1.70 2.62
N ILE A 104 -8.66 -2.78 3.14
CA ILE A 104 -7.22 -2.97 3.34
C ILE A 104 -6.74 -4.31 2.77
N LEU A 105 -5.44 -4.38 2.49
CA LEU A 105 -4.71 -5.62 2.32
C LEU A 105 -3.72 -5.75 3.47
N SER A 106 -3.71 -6.90 4.14
CA SER A 106 -2.82 -7.15 5.27
C SER A 106 -2.00 -8.41 5.11
N GLY A 107 -0.80 -8.40 5.64
CA GLY A 107 0.11 -9.55 5.66
C GLY A 107 1.15 -9.38 6.75
N VAL A 108 1.83 -10.47 7.08
CA VAL A 108 2.85 -10.50 8.14
C VAL A 108 4.19 -10.94 7.54
N THR A 109 5.26 -10.36 8.03
CA THR A 109 6.63 -10.77 7.73
C THR A 109 7.51 -10.71 8.98
N LYS A 110 8.77 -11.09 8.83
CA LYS A 110 9.77 -10.99 9.92
C LYS A 110 10.49 -9.64 9.88
N ALA A 111 10.83 -9.11 11.04
CA ALA A 111 11.70 -7.94 11.13
C ALA A 111 13.10 -8.19 10.52
N SER A 112 13.49 -9.46 10.31
CA SER A 112 14.70 -9.85 9.61
C SER A 112 14.57 -9.94 8.08
N ASP A 113 13.39 -9.60 7.51
CA ASP A 113 13.20 -9.54 6.06
C ASP A 113 14.23 -8.61 5.40
N PRO A 114 14.94 -9.06 4.34
CA PRO A 114 16.02 -8.28 3.72
C PRO A 114 15.59 -6.89 3.25
N VAL A 115 14.36 -6.75 2.74
CA VAL A 115 13.83 -5.45 2.31
C VAL A 115 13.63 -4.51 3.49
N LEU A 116 13.08 -5.01 4.61
CA LEU A 116 12.86 -4.20 5.81
C LEU A 116 14.18 -3.80 6.47
N GLN A 117 15.19 -4.71 6.44
CA GLN A 117 16.54 -4.38 6.90
C GLN A 117 17.14 -3.25 6.05
N ARG A 118 17.01 -3.34 4.72
CA ARG A 118 17.54 -2.35 3.81
C ARG A 118 16.80 -1.02 3.93
N PHE A 119 15.48 -1.07 4.09
CA PHE A 119 14.65 0.10 4.36
C PHE A 119 15.08 0.83 5.65
N ALA A 120 15.42 0.09 6.70
CA ALA A 120 15.96 0.69 7.94
C ALA A 120 17.28 1.43 7.74
N GLU A 121 18.11 0.98 6.80
CA GLU A 121 19.42 1.57 6.52
C GLU A 121 19.32 2.79 5.60
N THR A 122 18.49 2.72 4.57
CA THR A 122 18.42 3.72 3.48
C THR A 122 17.25 4.67 3.63
N GLY A 123 16.16 4.22 4.26
CA GLY A 123 14.91 4.97 4.35
C GLY A 123 14.10 4.98 3.06
N ASP A 124 14.59 4.41 1.94
CA ASP A 124 13.83 4.34 0.70
C ASP A 124 12.93 3.09 0.66
N LEU A 125 11.74 3.25 0.14
CA LEU A 125 10.80 2.16 -0.03
C LEU A 125 9.95 2.36 -1.28
N MET A 126 9.85 1.30 -2.08
CA MET A 126 8.93 1.21 -3.21
C MET A 126 7.89 0.14 -2.94
N VAL A 127 6.65 0.45 -3.17
CA VAL A 127 5.51 -0.48 -3.06
C VAL A 127 5.04 -0.86 -4.45
N PHE A 128 4.86 -2.15 -4.70
CA PHE A 128 4.27 -2.69 -5.94
C PHE A 128 2.98 -3.44 -5.60
N ALA A 129 1.89 -2.99 -6.17
CA ALA A 129 0.59 -3.64 -6.05
C ALA A 129 -0.16 -3.52 -7.37
N SER A 130 -0.92 -4.56 -7.76
CA SER A 130 -1.75 -4.56 -8.97
C SER A 130 -1.01 -4.13 -10.26
N GLY A 131 0.28 -4.51 -10.39
CA GLY A 131 1.11 -4.18 -11.55
C GLY A 131 1.69 -2.76 -11.56
N HIS A 132 1.44 -1.95 -10.54
CA HIS A 132 1.96 -0.60 -10.41
C HIS A 132 2.99 -0.51 -9.28
N GLY A 133 4.09 0.18 -9.54
CA GLY A 133 5.11 0.50 -8.54
C GLY A 133 5.03 1.97 -8.14
N GLN A 134 5.15 2.24 -6.85
CA GLN A 134 5.16 3.59 -6.31
C GLN A 134 6.34 3.76 -5.35
N MET A 135 7.22 4.71 -5.65
CA MET A 135 8.28 5.14 -4.75
C MET A 135 7.69 6.04 -3.68
N LEU A 136 7.97 5.73 -2.42
CA LEU A 136 7.59 6.59 -1.30
C LEU A 136 8.74 7.55 -0.95
N PRO A 137 8.45 8.74 -0.42
CA PRO A 137 9.48 9.63 0.12
C PRO A 137 10.34 8.93 1.18
N LEU A 138 11.59 9.38 1.35
CA LEU A 138 12.51 8.80 2.31
C LEU A 138 11.96 8.85 3.75
N ALA A 139 11.93 7.71 4.41
CA ALA A 139 11.54 7.59 5.82
C ALA A 139 12.69 7.95 6.79
N GLN A 140 13.92 7.94 6.28
CA GLN A 140 15.14 8.28 7.03
C GLN A 140 15.22 7.56 8.39
N GLU A 141 15.56 8.29 9.44
CA GLU A 141 15.70 7.75 10.80
C GLU A 141 14.41 7.15 11.41
N LYS A 142 13.22 7.47 10.86
CA LYS A 142 11.96 6.86 11.32
C LYS A 142 11.90 5.36 10.99
N ALA A 143 12.40 4.96 9.82
CA ALA A 143 12.50 3.56 9.45
C ALA A 143 13.45 2.80 10.37
N ALA A 144 14.64 3.37 10.66
CA ALA A 144 15.62 2.79 11.57
C ALA A 144 15.05 2.63 12.99
N LYS A 145 14.38 3.66 13.53
CA LYS A 145 13.74 3.63 14.85
C LYS A 145 12.62 2.59 14.93
N PHE A 146 11.78 2.51 13.91
CA PHE A 146 10.74 1.49 13.79
C PHE A 146 11.34 0.09 13.86
N MET A 147 12.29 -0.19 12.98
CA MET A 147 12.90 -1.52 12.90
C MET A 147 13.69 -1.90 14.15
N ALA A 148 14.31 -0.92 14.85
CA ALA A 148 14.95 -1.16 16.14
C ALA A 148 13.95 -1.58 17.22
N SER A 149 12.72 -1.04 17.19
CA SER A 149 11.64 -1.44 18.12
C SER A 149 11.14 -2.86 17.86
N CYS A 150 11.04 -3.29 16.58
CA CYS A 150 10.48 -4.59 16.20
C CYS A 150 11.47 -5.76 16.38
N ARG A 151 12.79 -5.53 16.36
CA ARG A 151 13.81 -6.58 16.48
C ARG A 151 13.80 -7.22 17.86
N ARG A 152 14.03 -8.55 17.88
CA ARG A 152 14.28 -9.31 19.10
C ARG A 152 15.66 -9.03 19.68
#